data_83ac3bf1b2783955ff2711408194ebd6
#
_entry.id   83ac3bf1b2783955ff2711408194ebd6
#
_cell.length_a   1.000
_cell.length_b   1.000
_cell.length_c   1.000
_cell.angle_alpha   90.00
_cell.angle_beta   90.00
_cell.angle_gamma   90.00
#
_symmetry.space_group_name_H-M   'P 1'
#
loop_
_entity.id
_entity.type
_entity.pdbx_description
1 polymer ?
#
loop_
_entity_poly.entity_id
_entity_poly.type
_entity_poly.pdbx_seq_one_letter_code
_entity_poly.pdbx_strand_id
1 'polypeptide(L)'
;MGADAVFHVEGLRKSFGQNEVLGGISLELHSGEVTVLMGANGAGKSTLVKIVSGVYERGAGTMRLAGKAFDPQTPAEAIRAGVVTVHQNINDGVVADLDVATNLTLDRLSGKGASMLFKPANVRAEARAVADRMGLTIDLKARVSDLSLADRQMVAIARAMAHQPKVLILDEPT
;
A
#
# COMPACT_ATOMS: atom_id res chain seq x y z
N MET A 1 3.46 -1.63 29.40
CA MET A 1 3.66 -0.43 28.57
C MET A 1 2.97 -0.77 27.25
N GLY A 2 1.82 -0.16 26.97
CA GLY A 2 1.13 -0.36 25.71
C GLY A 2 2.05 0.11 24.56
N ALA A 3 2.18 -0.68 23.50
CA ALA A 3 2.90 -0.26 22.32
C ALA A 3 2.22 1.00 21.77
N ASP A 4 2.99 2.07 21.56
CA ASP A 4 2.44 3.31 20.99
C ASP A 4 1.79 2.99 19.62
N ALA A 5 0.57 3.47 19.41
CA ALA A 5 -0.13 3.29 18.14
C ALA A 5 0.70 3.87 16.99
N VAL A 6 1.00 3.04 15.97
CA VAL A 6 1.71 3.49 14.77
C VAL A 6 0.83 4.33 13.88
N PHE A 7 -0.48 4.07 13.88
CA PHE A 7 -1.48 4.85 13.16
C PHE A 7 -2.70 5.06 14.04
N HIS A 8 -3.17 6.29 14.08
CA HIS A 8 -4.33 6.69 14.90
C HIS A 8 -5.29 7.52 14.05
N VAL A 9 -6.55 7.18 14.12
CA VAL A 9 -7.68 7.89 13.49
C VAL A 9 -8.67 8.24 14.57
N GLU A 10 -9.12 9.49 14.64
CA GLU A 10 -10.08 9.96 15.62
C GLU A 10 -11.20 10.76 14.96
N GLY A 11 -12.43 10.31 15.17
CA GLY A 11 -13.64 10.99 14.74
C GLY A 11 -13.74 11.24 13.24
N LEU A 12 -13.19 10.33 12.40
CA LEU A 12 -13.13 10.52 10.95
C LEU A 12 -14.52 10.50 10.34
N ARG A 13 -14.87 11.58 9.61
CA ARG A 13 -16.16 11.72 8.92
C ARG A 13 -15.94 11.95 7.42
N LYS A 14 -16.88 11.43 6.64
CA LYS A 14 -16.95 11.67 5.20
C LYS A 14 -18.37 11.58 4.71
N SER A 15 -18.78 12.59 3.94
CA SER A 15 -20.06 12.62 3.24
C SER A 15 -19.84 12.81 1.74
N PHE A 16 -20.74 12.28 0.94
CA PHE A 16 -20.84 12.54 -0.50
C PHE A 16 -22.23 13.14 -0.76
N GLY A 17 -22.27 14.45 -1.00
CA GLY A 17 -23.52 15.21 -1.00
C GLY A 17 -24.20 15.13 0.37
N GLN A 18 -25.44 14.67 0.40
CA GLN A 18 -26.21 14.50 1.65
C GLN A 18 -26.01 13.13 2.32
N ASN A 19 -25.26 12.22 1.69
CA ASN A 19 -25.05 10.86 2.22
C ASN A 19 -23.79 10.82 3.08
N GLU A 20 -23.97 10.68 4.41
CA GLU A 20 -22.86 10.43 5.34
C GLU A 20 -22.42 8.95 5.25
N VAL A 21 -21.18 8.72 4.82
CA VAL A 21 -20.60 7.37 4.65
C VAL A 21 -19.73 6.99 5.84
N LEU A 22 -19.03 7.95 6.42
CA LEU A 22 -18.28 7.77 7.66
C LEU A 22 -18.79 8.73 8.72
N GLY A 23 -19.37 8.20 9.78
CA GLY A 23 -20.06 8.96 10.84
C GLY A 23 -19.24 9.17 12.11
N GLY A 24 -17.91 9.29 11.99
CA GLY A 24 -17.03 9.50 13.15
C GLY A 24 -16.27 8.23 13.56
N ILE A 25 -15.56 7.64 12.62
CA ILE A 25 -14.77 6.43 12.83
C ILE A 25 -13.49 6.76 13.63
N SER A 26 -13.21 5.95 14.65
CA SER A 26 -11.95 5.99 15.41
C SER A 26 -11.34 4.59 15.43
N LEU A 27 -10.03 4.51 15.20
CA LEU A 27 -9.27 3.26 15.24
C LEU A 27 -7.79 3.53 15.54
N GLU A 28 -7.14 2.52 16.08
CA GLU A 28 -5.69 2.51 16.32
C GLU A 28 -5.08 1.25 15.72
N LEU A 29 -3.89 1.40 15.13
CA LEU A 29 -3.09 0.29 14.64
C LEU A 29 -1.76 0.30 15.38
N HIS A 30 -1.31 -0.87 15.83
CA HIS A 30 -0.05 -1.02 16.55
C HIS A 30 1.00 -1.71 15.69
N SER A 31 2.27 -1.43 15.99
CA SER A 31 3.38 -2.02 15.25
C SER A 31 3.45 -3.54 15.47
N GLY A 32 3.63 -4.29 14.37
CA GLY A 32 3.74 -5.75 14.41
C GLY A 32 2.41 -6.47 14.53
N GLU A 33 1.28 -5.77 14.44
CA GLU A 33 -0.06 -6.36 14.52
C GLU A 33 -0.74 -6.40 13.16
N VAL A 34 -1.63 -7.38 13.00
CA VAL A 34 -2.56 -7.49 11.87
C VAL A 34 -3.95 -7.11 12.36
N THR A 35 -4.49 -6.03 11.82
CA THR A 35 -5.85 -5.56 12.13
C THR A 35 -6.78 -5.86 10.96
N VAL A 36 -7.91 -6.51 11.22
CA VAL A 36 -8.91 -6.84 10.20
C VAL A 36 -10.08 -5.87 10.29
N LEU A 37 -10.34 -5.14 9.20
CA LEU A 37 -11.48 -4.25 9.07
C LEU A 37 -12.68 -5.01 8.52
N MET A 38 -13.63 -5.34 9.38
CA MET A 38 -14.84 -6.09 9.04
C MET A 38 -16.06 -5.17 8.98
N GLY A 39 -17.03 -5.51 8.14
CA GLY A 39 -18.30 -4.78 8.03
C GLY A 39 -19.07 -5.17 6.76
N ALA A 40 -20.37 -4.90 6.75
CA ALA A 40 -21.24 -5.14 5.60
C ALA A 40 -20.79 -4.36 4.35
N ASN A 41 -21.29 -4.75 3.18
CA ASN A 41 -21.10 -3.97 1.96
C ASN A 41 -21.77 -2.59 2.14
N GLY A 42 -21.07 -1.54 1.74
CA GLY A 42 -21.52 -0.16 1.97
C GLY A 42 -21.20 0.42 3.36
N ALA A 43 -20.58 -0.31 4.27
CA ALA A 43 -20.22 0.18 5.61
C ALA A 43 -19.08 1.24 5.63
N GLY A 44 -18.63 1.70 4.48
CA GLY A 44 -17.59 2.74 4.38
C GLY A 44 -16.14 2.24 4.41
N LYS A 45 -15.89 0.91 4.42
CA LYS A 45 -14.53 0.34 4.44
C LYS A 45 -13.63 0.89 3.34
N SER A 46 -14.06 0.79 2.08
CA SER A 46 -13.29 1.30 0.95
C SER A 46 -13.16 2.83 0.95
N THR A 47 -14.12 3.54 1.55
CA THR A 47 -14.02 5.00 1.74
C THR A 47 -12.93 5.34 2.75
N LEU A 48 -12.86 4.62 3.87
CA LEU A 48 -11.78 4.76 4.86
C LEU A 48 -10.41 4.49 4.21
N VAL A 49 -10.27 3.36 3.49
CA VAL A 49 -9.03 3.02 2.77
C VAL A 49 -8.65 4.13 1.78
N LYS A 50 -9.59 4.65 1.00
CA LYS A 50 -9.34 5.74 0.03
C LYS A 50 -8.92 7.05 0.68
N ILE A 51 -9.44 7.37 1.87
CA ILE A 51 -8.98 8.56 2.64
C ILE A 51 -7.57 8.33 3.14
N VAL A 52 -7.30 7.20 3.78
CA VAL A 52 -5.99 6.88 4.33
C VAL A 52 -4.92 6.77 3.24
N SER A 53 -5.29 6.32 2.04
CA SER A 53 -4.40 6.28 0.87
C SER A 53 -4.29 7.59 0.08
N GLY A 54 -4.95 8.68 0.51
CA GLY A 54 -4.87 9.99 -0.15
C GLY A 54 -5.61 10.08 -1.48
N VAL A 55 -6.58 9.20 -1.73
CA VAL A 55 -7.46 9.25 -2.91
C VAL A 55 -8.65 10.17 -2.65
N TYR A 56 -9.16 10.19 -1.41
CA TYR A 56 -10.23 11.07 -0.99
C TYR A 56 -9.79 11.96 0.17
N GLU A 57 -10.21 13.20 0.14
CA GLU A 57 -10.11 14.09 1.30
C GLU A 57 -11.11 13.65 2.39
N ARG A 58 -10.69 13.72 3.64
CA ARG A 58 -11.59 13.56 4.79
C ARG A 58 -12.57 14.74 4.91
N GLY A 59 -13.73 14.52 5.52
CA GLY A 59 -14.67 15.59 5.86
C GLY A 59 -14.34 16.27 7.19
N ALA A 60 -14.06 15.45 8.22
CA ALA A 60 -13.70 15.89 9.57
C ALA A 60 -12.91 14.79 10.29
N GLY A 61 -12.47 15.06 11.51
CA GLY A 61 -11.63 14.18 12.31
C GLY A 61 -10.14 14.37 12.07
N THR A 62 -9.32 13.58 12.73
CA THR A 62 -7.86 13.65 12.64
C THR A 62 -7.24 12.30 12.37
N MET A 63 -6.10 12.29 11.68
CA MET A 63 -5.26 11.11 11.50
C MET A 63 -3.82 11.43 11.92
N ARG A 64 -3.15 10.44 12.51
CA ARG A 64 -1.73 10.52 12.89
C ARG A 64 -1.00 9.27 12.45
N LEU A 65 0.23 9.42 11.96
CA LEU A 65 1.13 8.33 11.61
C LEU A 65 2.45 8.52 12.36
N ALA A 66 2.83 7.54 13.17
CA ALA A 66 4.01 7.62 14.03
C ALA A 66 4.06 8.94 14.85
N GLY A 67 2.93 9.30 15.48
CA GLY A 67 2.76 10.49 16.31
C GLY A 67 2.66 11.83 15.55
N LYS A 68 2.90 11.87 14.24
CA LYS A 68 2.82 13.08 13.41
C LYS A 68 1.45 13.21 12.76
N ALA A 69 0.98 14.43 12.55
CA ALA A 69 -0.23 14.67 11.76
C ALA A 69 -0.10 14.04 10.36
N PHE A 70 -1.16 13.37 9.93
CA PHE A 70 -1.22 12.66 8.65
C PHE A 70 -2.50 13.05 7.92
N ASP A 71 -2.38 13.71 6.78
CA ASP A 71 -3.49 14.19 5.95
C ASP A 71 -3.08 14.23 4.49
N PRO A 72 -2.87 13.05 3.87
CA PRO A 72 -2.37 12.98 2.51
C PRO A 72 -3.43 13.49 1.53
N GLN A 73 -3.02 14.35 0.61
CA GLN A 73 -3.87 14.89 -0.45
C GLN A 73 -3.72 14.08 -1.75
N THR A 74 -2.71 13.21 -1.81
CA THR A 74 -2.42 12.35 -2.97
C THR A 74 -1.89 10.99 -2.50
N PRO A 75 -2.07 9.93 -3.32
CA PRO A 75 -1.48 8.62 -3.03
C PRO A 75 0.06 8.67 -2.89
N ALA A 76 0.72 9.52 -3.67
CA ALA A 76 2.15 9.70 -3.57
C ALA A 76 2.59 10.26 -2.22
N GLU A 77 1.78 11.11 -1.59
CA GLU A 77 2.02 11.62 -0.23
C GLU A 77 1.84 10.53 0.81
N ALA A 78 0.78 9.71 0.70
CA ALA A 78 0.55 8.59 1.59
C ALA A 78 1.73 7.61 1.56
N ILE A 79 2.18 7.21 0.36
CA ILE A 79 3.32 6.31 0.16
C ILE A 79 4.60 6.92 0.77
N ARG A 80 4.91 8.20 0.51
CA ARG A 80 6.09 8.87 1.08
C ARG A 80 6.05 8.95 2.60
N ALA A 81 4.87 9.07 3.21
CA ALA A 81 4.71 9.06 4.65
C ALA A 81 4.88 7.65 5.27
N GLY A 82 4.71 6.61 4.45
CA GLY A 82 4.84 5.22 4.85
C GLY A 82 3.51 4.46 4.95
N VAL A 83 2.46 4.91 4.26
CA VAL A 83 1.21 4.16 4.10
C VAL A 83 1.13 3.66 2.67
N VAL A 84 1.09 2.35 2.49
CA VAL A 84 1.02 1.71 1.16
C VAL A 84 -0.21 0.83 1.10
N THR A 85 -0.94 0.91 -0.01
CA THR A 85 -2.16 0.13 -0.24
C THR A 85 -1.97 -0.80 -1.42
N VAL A 86 -2.31 -2.07 -1.23
CA VAL A 86 -2.48 -3.07 -2.29
C VAL A 86 -3.97 -3.20 -2.54
N HIS A 87 -4.42 -2.78 -3.74
CA HIS A 87 -5.83 -2.78 -4.12
C HIS A 87 -6.28 -4.16 -4.59
N GLN A 88 -7.58 -4.40 -4.55
CA GLN A 88 -8.23 -5.62 -5.03
C GLN A 88 -7.92 -5.90 -6.52
N ASN A 89 -7.86 -4.86 -7.34
CA ASN A 89 -7.45 -5.01 -8.73
C ASN A 89 -5.93 -5.10 -8.81
N ILE A 90 -5.43 -6.32 -8.96
CA ILE A 90 -3.99 -6.62 -9.01
C ILE A 90 -3.29 -5.84 -10.12
N ASN A 91 -3.97 -5.55 -11.23
CA ASN A 91 -3.40 -4.80 -12.35
C ASN A 91 -3.05 -3.36 -11.99
N ASP A 92 -3.62 -2.81 -10.91
CA ASP A 92 -3.26 -1.47 -10.43
C ASP A 92 -1.93 -1.49 -9.65
N GLY A 93 -1.52 -2.66 -9.15
CA GLY A 93 -0.29 -2.85 -8.37
C GLY A 93 0.90 -3.38 -9.16
N VAL A 94 0.72 -3.87 -10.38
CA VAL A 94 1.77 -4.46 -11.21
C VAL A 94 1.63 -4.04 -12.68
N VAL A 95 2.74 -4.08 -13.42
CA VAL A 95 2.74 -3.89 -14.88
C VAL A 95 2.86 -5.25 -15.54
N ALA A 96 1.76 -5.74 -16.11
CA ALA A 96 1.62 -7.12 -16.58
C ALA A 96 2.65 -7.51 -17.67
N ASP A 97 3.01 -6.56 -18.54
CA ASP A 97 3.92 -6.79 -19.67
C ASP A 97 5.41 -6.78 -19.28
N LEU A 98 5.73 -6.38 -18.05
CA LEU A 98 7.10 -6.38 -17.54
C LEU A 98 7.40 -7.66 -16.78
N ASP A 99 8.69 -8.01 -16.68
CA ASP A 99 9.14 -9.12 -15.86
C ASP A 99 9.01 -8.81 -14.34
N VAL A 100 9.07 -9.86 -13.52
CA VAL A 100 8.96 -9.77 -12.06
C VAL A 100 10.06 -8.86 -11.50
N ALA A 101 11.31 -9.00 -11.98
CA ALA A 101 12.41 -8.18 -11.48
C ALA A 101 12.17 -6.70 -11.69
N THR A 102 11.70 -6.32 -12.87
CA THR A 102 11.37 -4.92 -13.18
C THR A 102 10.20 -4.43 -12.33
N ASN A 103 9.15 -5.24 -12.14
CA ASN A 103 8.02 -4.88 -11.28
C ASN A 103 8.47 -4.61 -9.84
N LEU A 104 9.31 -5.45 -9.25
CA LEU A 104 9.79 -5.30 -7.87
C LEU A 104 10.66 -4.06 -7.64
N THR A 105 11.22 -3.48 -8.71
CA THR A 105 12.14 -2.34 -8.63
C THR A 105 11.60 -1.07 -9.28
N LEU A 106 10.41 -1.12 -9.90
CA LEU A 106 9.85 -0.07 -10.75
C LEU A 106 9.77 1.31 -10.06
N ASP A 107 9.37 1.34 -8.80
CA ASP A 107 9.17 2.59 -8.07
C ASP A 107 10.49 3.32 -7.76
N ARG A 108 11.59 2.59 -7.65
CA ARG A 108 12.93 3.17 -7.52
C ARG A 108 13.43 3.75 -8.85
N LEU A 109 12.98 3.19 -9.96
CA LEU A 109 13.35 3.65 -11.30
C LEU A 109 12.65 4.96 -11.69
N SER A 110 11.49 5.24 -11.10
CA SER A 110 10.70 6.46 -11.33
C SER A 110 10.99 7.58 -10.32
N GLY A 111 11.79 7.33 -9.27
CA GLY A 111 12.10 8.30 -8.20
C GLY A 111 13.06 9.42 -8.63
N LYS A 112 12.98 10.60 -7.96
CA LYS A 112 13.98 11.67 -8.07
C LYS A 112 15.33 11.12 -7.57
N GLY A 113 16.25 10.82 -8.48
CA GLY A 113 17.53 10.18 -8.21
C GLY A 113 17.72 8.83 -8.89
N ALA A 114 16.79 8.43 -9.74
CA ALA A 114 17.00 7.33 -10.68
C ALA A 114 18.27 7.64 -11.47
N SER A 115 19.35 6.93 -11.15
CA SER A 115 20.62 7.10 -11.83
C SER A 115 20.43 6.79 -13.31
N MET A 116 20.88 7.70 -14.16
CA MET A 116 20.85 7.56 -15.62
C MET A 116 21.69 6.35 -16.11
N LEU A 117 22.39 5.68 -15.21
CA LEU A 117 23.17 4.45 -15.42
C LEU A 117 22.35 3.22 -14.95
N PHE A 118 21.34 2.88 -15.74
CA PHE A 118 20.57 1.66 -15.63
C PHE A 118 21.49 0.46 -15.94
N LYS A 119 22.02 -0.19 -14.91
CA LYS A 119 22.73 -1.48 -15.10
C LYS A 119 21.74 -2.62 -14.83
N PRO A 120 21.37 -3.43 -15.81
CA PRO A 120 20.42 -4.54 -15.65
C PRO A 120 20.83 -5.53 -14.52
N ALA A 121 22.12 -5.65 -14.26
CA ALA A 121 22.66 -6.47 -13.19
C ALA A 121 22.23 -5.96 -11.80
N ASN A 122 22.19 -4.65 -11.59
CA ASN A 122 21.77 -4.05 -10.33
C ASN A 122 20.28 -4.26 -10.06
N VAL A 123 19.46 -4.11 -11.11
CA VAL A 123 18.00 -4.37 -11.04
C VAL A 123 17.72 -5.79 -10.58
N ARG A 124 18.42 -6.78 -11.17
CA ARG A 124 18.23 -8.20 -10.80
C ARG A 124 18.71 -8.52 -9.39
N ALA A 125 19.84 -7.96 -8.98
CA ALA A 125 20.37 -8.16 -7.63
C ALA A 125 19.40 -7.59 -6.58
N GLU A 126 18.86 -6.42 -6.83
CA GLU A 126 17.89 -5.76 -5.96
C GLU A 126 16.55 -6.52 -5.93
N ALA A 127 16.02 -6.91 -7.09
CA ALA A 127 14.82 -7.72 -7.17
C ALA A 127 14.98 -9.06 -6.44
N ARG A 128 16.17 -9.69 -6.54
CA ARG A 128 16.48 -10.90 -5.79
C ARG A 128 16.43 -10.64 -4.29
N ALA A 129 17.03 -9.56 -3.81
CA ALA A 129 17.01 -9.21 -2.37
C ALA A 129 15.58 -8.97 -1.85
N VAL A 130 14.69 -8.38 -2.67
CA VAL A 130 13.27 -8.22 -2.33
C VAL A 130 12.58 -9.58 -2.30
N ALA A 131 12.76 -10.40 -3.34
CA ALA A 131 12.16 -11.73 -3.46
C ALA A 131 12.58 -12.64 -2.29
N ASP A 132 13.87 -12.68 -1.96
CA ASP A 132 14.41 -13.51 -0.87
C ASP A 132 13.84 -13.08 0.49
N ARG A 133 13.72 -11.76 0.74
CA ARG A 133 13.13 -11.22 1.97
C ARG A 133 11.66 -11.60 2.14
N MET A 134 10.94 -11.72 1.02
CA MET A 134 9.53 -12.08 0.99
C MET A 134 9.28 -13.57 0.82
N GLY A 135 10.34 -14.38 0.71
CA GLY A 135 10.24 -15.83 0.46
C GLY A 135 9.62 -16.19 -0.88
N LEU A 136 9.76 -15.33 -1.91
CA LEU A 136 9.21 -15.58 -3.23
C LEU A 136 10.07 -16.59 -3.99
N THR A 137 9.44 -17.64 -4.48
CA THR A 137 10.07 -18.68 -5.32
C THR A 137 9.79 -18.50 -6.81
N ILE A 138 9.33 -17.31 -7.21
CA ILE A 138 8.92 -16.96 -8.57
C ILE A 138 10.17 -16.67 -9.43
N ASP A 139 10.16 -17.11 -10.69
CA ASP A 139 11.21 -16.74 -11.66
C ASP A 139 11.17 -15.22 -11.92
N LEU A 140 12.24 -14.54 -11.58
CA LEU A 140 12.37 -13.07 -11.73
C LEU A 140 12.35 -12.63 -13.21
N LYS A 141 12.58 -13.54 -14.17
CA LYS A 141 12.53 -13.25 -15.61
C LYS A 141 11.16 -13.50 -16.21
N ALA A 142 10.26 -14.19 -15.48
CA ALA A 142 8.91 -14.44 -15.97
C ALA A 142 8.16 -13.11 -16.13
N ARG A 143 7.35 -12.99 -17.18
CA ARG A 143 6.41 -11.87 -17.30
C ARG A 143 5.31 -12.01 -16.25
N VAL A 144 4.89 -10.90 -15.69
CA VAL A 144 3.81 -10.93 -14.69
C VAL A 144 2.49 -11.40 -15.32
N SER A 145 2.25 -11.14 -16.62
CA SER A 145 1.11 -11.68 -17.36
C SER A 145 1.03 -13.20 -17.39
N ASP A 146 2.17 -13.90 -17.29
CA ASP A 146 2.26 -15.36 -17.40
C ASP A 146 2.12 -16.07 -16.04
N LEU A 147 2.09 -15.30 -14.96
CA LEU A 147 1.98 -15.81 -13.59
C LEU A 147 0.54 -16.17 -13.23
N SER A 148 0.38 -17.06 -12.26
CA SER A 148 -0.91 -17.31 -11.61
C SER A 148 -1.43 -16.04 -10.92
N LEU A 149 -2.74 -15.98 -10.65
CA LEU A 149 -3.34 -14.86 -9.92
C LEU A 149 -2.69 -14.66 -8.54
N ALA A 150 -2.44 -15.77 -7.83
CA ALA A 150 -1.79 -15.75 -6.52
C ALA A 150 -0.36 -15.21 -6.59
N ASP A 151 0.42 -15.63 -7.60
CA ASP A 151 1.80 -15.15 -7.78
C ASP A 151 1.83 -13.66 -8.13
N ARG A 152 0.91 -13.17 -8.98
CA ARG A 152 0.79 -11.74 -9.28
C ARG A 152 0.49 -10.93 -8.02
N GLN A 153 -0.39 -11.45 -7.16
CA GLN A 153 -0.71 -10.83 -5.88
C GLN A 153 0.52 -10.78 -4.97
N MET A 154 1.28 -11.85 -4.90
CA MET A 154 2.54 -11.89 -4.14
C MET A 154 3.56 -10.88 -4.68
N VAL A 155 3.66 -10.69 -6.00
CA VAL A 155 4.51 -9.66 -6.61
C VAL A 155 4.04 -8.26 -6.23
N ALA A 156 2.72 -7.99 -6.25
CA ALA A 156 2.16 -6.70 -5.84
C ALA A 156 2.44 -6.39 -4.36
N ILE A 157 2.27 -7.38 -3.48
CA ILE A 157 2.58 -7.23 -2.04
C ILE A 157 4.08 -7.01 -1.84
N ALA A 158 4.94 -7.78 -2.51
CA ALA A 158 6.39 -7.64 -2.39
C ALA A 158 6.88 -6.26 -2.87
N ARG A 159 6.29 -5.74 -3.95
CA ARG A 159 6.54 -4.37 -4.43
C ARG A 159 6.12 -3.33 -3.38
N ALA A 160 4.92 -3.48 -2.79
CA ALA A 160 4.46 -2.61 -1.71
C ALA A 160 5.40 -2.64 -0.50
N MET A 161 5.89 -3.82 -0.12
CA MET A 161 6.83 -4.01 0.99
C MET A 161 8.23 -3.44 0.70
N ALA A 162 8.63 -3.30 -0.57
CA ALA A 162 9.90 -2.67 -0.95
C ALA A 162 9.96 -1.19 -0.51
N HIS A 163 8.82 -0.52 -0.33
CA HIS A 163 8.73 0.83 0.24
C HIS A 163 8.97 0.88 1.75
N GLN A 164 9.14 -0.25 2.43
CA GLN A 164 9.27 -0.33 3.89
C GLN A 164 8.12 0.40 4.62
N PRO A 165 6.86 0.05 4.33
CA PRO A 165 5.72 0.77 4.88
C PRO A 165 5.64 0.65 6.40
N LYS A 166 5.15 1.71 7.05
CA LYS A 166 4.75 1.68 8.46
C LYS A 166 3.36 1.06 8.62
N VAL A 167 2.51 1.26 7.61
CA VAL A 167 1.17 0.68 7.49
C VAL A 167 1.00 0.13 6.09
N LEU A 168 0.71 -1.16 5.99
CA LEU A 168 0.33 -1.82 4.76
C LEU A 168 -1.17 -2.13 4.81
N ILE A 169 -1.91 -1.66 3.81
CA ILE A 169 -3.33 -1.93 3.65
C ILE A 169 -3.50 -2.95 2.53
N LEU A 170 -4.18 -4.04 2.82
CA LEU A 170 -4.60 -5.03 1.83
C LEU A 170 -6.11 -4.90 1.66
N ASP A 171 -6.55 -4.37 0.52
CA ASP A 171 -7.97 -4.18 0.23
C ASP A 171 -8.51 -5.40 -0.52
N GLU A 172 -9.30 -6.24 0.19
CA GLU A 172 -9.86 -7.51 -0.30
C GLU A 172 -8.83 -8.43 -1.00
N PRO A 173 -7.77 -8.87 -0.31
CA PRO A 173 -6.84 -9.83 -0.88
C PRO A 173 -7.56 -11.15 -1.14
N THR A 174 -7.59 -11.60 -2.40
CA THR A 174 -8.18 -12.89 -2.81
C THR A 174 -7.22 -14.04 -2.63
#